data_3076f043899c52a40030bdbee2c43322
#
_entry.id   3076f043899c52a40030bdbee2c43322
#
_cell.length_a   1.000
_cell.length_b   1.000
_cell.length_c   1.000
_cell.angle_alpha   90.00
_cell.angle_beta   90.00
_cell.angle_gamma   90.00
#
_symmetry.space_group_name_H-M   'P 1'
#
loop_
_entity.id
_entity.type
_entity.pdbx_description
1 polymer ?
#
loop_
_entity_poly.entity_id
_entity_poly.type
_entity_poly.pdbx_seq_one_letter_code
_entity_poly.pdbx_strand_id
1 'polypeptide(L)'
;FIINKFGYKFFNNNKVLRLLFFTSIRGMSLNKIFKIRNIHFNTFIKKDDEIYDDEKKRIVKEVRKKGYCDITNYIGIKKEEINEVKNYFKSQQLYNGHDPLQSDLKKSDYSEIYNNNSNHEIFNNGYFSYDAETSLNNTVLKNLFYNKKLKQISDLYCGFNTEPYNICTMLNIKKEIKHPVTEYHRDIDDFVSAGFFIFWTKTDKNNGATTYKVGSHIKENVEN
;
A
#
# COMPACT_ATOMS: atom_id res chain seq x y z
N PHE A 1 -13.22 10.58 20.75
CA PHE A 1 -12.68 11.97 20.71
C PHE A 1 -11.26 12.05 21.28
N ILE A 2 -10.97 11.30 22.32
CA ILE A 2 -9.61 11.22 22.93
C ILE A 2 -8.66 10.36 22.09
N ILE A 3 -9.17 9.40 21.33
CA ILE A 3 -8.38 8.49 20.50
C ILE A 3 -7.61 9.24 19.40
N ASN A 4 -8.15 10.34 18.86
CA ASN A 4 -7.54 11.00 17.70
C ASN A 4 -6.38 11.97 17.98
N LYS A 5 -6.25 12.53 19.15
CA LYS A 5 -5.14 13.47 19.47
C LYS A 5 -4.04 12.83 20.33
N PHE A 6 -4.41 11.90 21.19
CA PHE A 6 -3.47 11.18 22.06
C PHE A 6 -3.24 9.72 21.63
N GLY A 7 -4.28 9.07 21.07
CA GLY A 7 -4.25 7.66 20.76
C GLY A 7 -3.29 7.33 19.62
N TYR A 8 -3.32 8.09 18.53
CA TYR A 8 -2.51 7.76 17.34
C TYR A 8 -1.01 7.87 17.64
N LYS A 9 -0.58 8.92 18.34
CA LYS A 9 0.82 9.09 18.76
C LYS A 9 1.24 8.05 19.79
N PHE A 10 0.34 7.66 20.69
CA PHE A 10 0.57 6.64 21.70
C PHE A 10 0.64 5.23 21.09
N PHE A 11 -0.26 4.91 20.15
CA PHE A 11 -0.27 3.63 19.45
C PHE A 11 0.91 3.47 18.49
N ASN A 12 1.34 4.53 17.79
CA ASN A 12 2.50 4.45 16.90
C ASN A 12 3.83 4.22 17.63
N ASN A 13 3.95 4.67 18.87
CA ASN A 13 5.17 4.48 19.65
C ASN A 13 5.23 3.14 20.41
N ASN A 14 4.15 2.35 20.41
CA ASN A 14 4.09 1.08 21.12
C ASN A 14 3.64 -0.05 20.16
N LYS A 15 4.63 -0.89 19.76
CA LYS A 15 4.38 -2.00 18.81
C LYS A 15 3.28 -2.97 19.27
N VAL A 16 3.16 -3.24 20.58
CA VAL A 16 2.16 -4.16 21.12
C VAL A 16 0.76 -3.55 21.03
N LEU A 17 0.62 -2.29 21.43
CA LEU A 17 -0.67 -1.58 21.35
C LEU A 17 -1.11 -1.40 19.89
N ARG A 18 -0.17 -1.14 18.98
CA ARG A 18 -0.43 -1.08 17.56
C ARG A 18 -0.94 -2.42 17.02
N LEU A 19 -0.30 -3.54 17.39
CA LEU A 19 -0.75 -4.86 17.00
C LEU A 19 -2.17 -5.17 17.52
N LEU A 20 -2.45 -4.86 18.78
CA LEU A 20 -3.78 -5.03 19.38
C LEU A 20 -4.83 -4.18 18.67
N PHE A 21 -4.48 -2.95 18.31
CA PHE A 21 -5.36 -2.04 17.57
C PHE A 21 -5.68 -2.60 16.18
N PHE A 22 -4.67 -3.03 15.41
CA PHE A 22 -4.89 -3.64 14.10
C PHE A 22 -5.73 -4.92 14.18
N THR A 23 -5.46 -5.77 15.17
CA THR A 23 -6.24 -7.00 15.39
C THR A 23 -7.70 -6.66 15.69
N SER A 24 -7.92 -5.61 16.51
CA SER A 24 -9.27 -5.15 16.84
C SER A 24 -10.01 -4.58 15.62
N ILE A 25 -9.34 -3.81 14.76
CA ILE A 25 -9.93 -3.26 13.53
C ILE A 25 -10.29 -4.40 12.56
N ARG A 26 -9.40 -5.35 12.34
CA ARG A 26 -9.65 -6.51 11.47
C ARG A 26 -10.84 -7.35 11.94
N GLY A 27 -11.12 -7.37 13.24
CA GLY A 27 -12.29 -8.02 13.82
C GLY A 27 -13.59 -7.19 13.75
N MET A 28 -13.54 -5.92 13.31
CA MET A 28 -14.72 -5.08 13.22
C MET A 28 -15.50 -5.33 11.93
N SER A 29 -16.84 -5.28 12.02
CA SER A 29 -17.66 -5.29 10.82
C SER A 29 -17.39 -4.06 9.95
N LEU A 30 -17.46 -4.21 8.63
CA LEU A 30 -17.28 -3.11 7.67
C LEU A 30 -18.18 -1.90 7.98
N ASN A 31 -19.42 -2.15 8.42
CA ASN A 31 -20.35 -1.10 8.83
C ASN A 31 -19.81 -0.22 9.98
N LYS A 32 -19.15 -0.82 10.97
CA LYS A 32 -18.52 -0.07 12.07
C LYS A 32 -17.34 0.75 11.58
N ILE A 33 -16.50 0.16 10.74
CA ILE A 33 -15.34 0.84 10.13
C ILE A 33 -15.81 2.06 9.33
N PHE A 34 -16.81 1.91 8.45
CA PHE A 34 -17.37 3.02 7.68
C PHE A 34 -17.98 4.11 8.55
N LYS A 35 -18.68 3.74 9.62
CA LYS A 35 -19.27 4.72 10.54
C LYS A 35 -18.20 5.58 11.22
N ILE A 36 -17.14 4.95 11.72
CA ILE A 36 -16.00 5.63 12.36
C ILE A 36 -15.29 6.53 11.34
N ARG A 37 -15.03 6.02 10.15
CA ARG A 37 -14.39 6.75 9.06
C ARG A 37 -15.20 7.97 8.61
N ASN A 38 -16.51 7.85 8.48
CA ASN A 38 -17.39 8.97 8.13
C ASN A 38 -17.42 10.04 9.22
N ILE A 39 -17.45 9.65 10.49
CA ILE A 39 -17.34 10.59 11.62
C ILE A 39 -15.99 11.31 11.54
N HIS A 40 -14.91 10.60 11.29
CA HIS A 40 -13.59 11.17 11.16
C HIS A 40 -13.53 12.18 10.01
N PHE A 41 -13.92 11.80 8.81
CA PHE A 41 -13.93 12.69 7.66
C PHE A 41 -14.79 13.95 7.86
N ASN A 42 -15.96 13.81 8.45
CA ASN A 42 -16.84 14.95 8.69
C ASN A 42 -16.30 15.91 9.77
N THR A 43 -15.50 15.40 10.71
CA THR A 43 -15.03 16.18 11.86
C THR A 43 -13.69 16.88 11.60
N PHE A 44 -12.78 16.25 10.88
CA PHE A 44 -11.39 16.70 10.82
C PHE A 44 -10.96 17.33 9.48
N ILE A 45 -11.67 17.05 8.39
CA ILE A 45 -11.21 17.46 7.05
C ILE A 45 -11.52 18.93 6.71
N LYS A 46 -12.31 19.63 7.50
CA LYS A 46 -12.74 21.01 7.19
C LYS A 46 -11.70 22.10 7.51
N LYS A 47 -10.55 21.80 8.13
CA LYS A 47 -9.70 22.84 8.73
C LYS A 47 -8.38 23.16 8.03
N ASP A 48 -7.88 22.36 7.10
CA ASP A 48 -6.51 22.50 6.60
C ASP A 48 -6.37 22.73 5.09
N ASP A 49 -7.43 23.17 4.41
CA ASP A 49 -7.39 23.39 2.96
C ASP A 49 -6.45 24.54 2.51
N GLU A 50 -6.06 25.44 3.42
CA GLU A 50 -5.25 26.61 3.07
C GLU A 50 -3.75 26.32 2.95
N ILE A 51 -3.26 25.27 3.60
CA ILE A 51 -1.80 24.98 3.71
C ILE A 51 -1.26 24.19 2.49
N TYR A 52 -2.13 23.55 1.73
CA TYR A 52 -1.74 22.65 0.64
C TYR A 52 -1.94 23.32 -0.72
N ASP A 53 -1.02 23.01 -1.66
CA ASP A 53 -1.15 23.48 -3.04
C ASP A 53 -2.35 22.84 -3.76
N ASP A 54 -2.78 23.47 -4.84
CA ASP A 54 -3.98 23.07 -5.60
C ASP A 54 -3.87 21.66 -6.19
N GLU A 55 -2.65 21.22 -6.54
CA GLU A 55 -2.45 19.90 -7.10
C GLU A 55 -2.67 18.80 -6.05
N LYS A 56 -2.21 18.98 -4.82
CA LYS A 56 -2.49 18.05 -3.71
C LYS A 56 -3.98 17.99 -3.39
N LYS A 57 -4.65 19.15 -3.37
CA LYS A 57 -6.11 19.23 -3.19
C LYS A 57 -6.84 18.48 -4.31
N ARG A 58 -6.42 18.66 -5.56
CA ARG A 58 -6.96 17.94 -6.72
C ARG A 58 -6.81 16.43 -6.55
N ILE A 59 -5.60 15.96 -6.23
CA ILE A 59 -5.30 14.54 -6.02
C ILE A 59 -6.22 13.96 -4.92
N VAL A 60 -6.28 14.60 -3.77
CA VAL A 60 -7.09 14.10 -2.65
C VAL A 60 -8.58 14.11 -2.97
N LYS A 61 -9.08 15.14 -3.67
CA LYS A 61 -10.47 15.19 -4.14
C LYS A 61 -10.80 14.02 -5.08
N GLU A 62 -9.87 13.69 -5.97
CA GLU A 62 -10.03 12.57 -6.89
C GLU A 62 -10.02 11.22 -6.15
N VAL A 63 -9.07 11.00 -5.23
CA VAL A 63 -9.04 9.79 -4.39
C VAL A 63 -10.32 9.64 -3.58
N ARG A 64 -10.82 10.72 -2.97
CA ARG A 64 -12.10 10.70 -2.22
C ARG A 64 -13.30 10.35 -3.11
N LYS A 65 -13.28 10.76 -4.38
CA LYS A 65 -14.37 10.49 -5.32
C LYS A 65 -14.30 9.10 -5.93
N LYS A 66 -13.11 8.67 -6.36
CA LYS A 66 -12.92 7.45 -7.16
C LYS A 66 -12.33 6.28 -6.36
N GLY A 67 -11.61 6.55 -5.26
CA GLY A 67 -10.82 5.60 -4.50
C GLY A 67 -9.35 5.52 -4.94
N TYR A 68 -8.98 6.18 -6.03
CA TYR A 68 -7.61 6.23 -6.54
C TYR A 68 -7.37 7.52 -7.33
N CYS A 69 -6.09 7.87 -7.51
CA CYS A 69 -5.61 8.91 -8.42
C CYS A 69 -4.25 8.53 -8.96
N ASP A 70 -4.04 8.69 -10.26
CA ASP A 70 -2.70 8.57 -10.85
C ASP A 70 -1.89 9.84 -10.54
N ILE A 71 -0.76 9.64 -9.87
CA ILE A 71 0.15 10.73 -9.47
C ILE A 71 1.55 10.59 -10.09
N THR A 72 1.69 9.78 -11.14
CA THR A 72 2.96 9.48 -11.81
C THR A 72 3.71 10.75 -12.17
N ASN A 73 3.04 11.68 -12.85
CA ASN A 73 3.64 12.95 -13.27
C ASN A 73 3.95 13.90 -12.09
N TYR A 74 3.16 13.83 -11.02
CA TYR A 74 3.35 14.67 -9.85
C TYR A 74 4.58 14.25 -9.02
N ILE A 75 4.82 12.96 -8.92
CA ILE A 75 6.01 12.43 -8.23
C ILE A 75 7.24 12.49 -9.13
N GLY A 76 7.10 12.17 -10.41
CA GLY A 76 8.14 12.35 -11.41
C GLY A 76 9.34 11.43 -11.22
N ILE A 77 9.12 10.13 -10.96
CA ILE A 77 10.20 9.13 -10.87
C ILE A 77 10.89 9.04 -12.23
N LYS A 78 12.21 9.18 -12.24
CA LYS A 78 13.01 9.16 -13.46
C LYS A 78 13.23 7.73 -13.97
N LYS A 79 13.46 7.59 -15.27
CA LYS A 79 13.74 6.30 -15.91
C LYS A 79 14.98 5.60 -15.34
N GLU A 80 15.98 6.39 -14.99
CA GLU A 80 17.23 5.92 -14.37
C GLU A 80 16.95 5.31 -12.99
N GLU A 81 16.11 5.96 -12.18
CA GLU A 81 15.68 5.46 -10.87
C GLU A 81 14.88 4.16 -11.00
N ILE A 82 14.01 4.05 -12.00
CA ILE A 82 13.28 2.82 -12.29
C ILE A 82 14.25 1.68 -12.63
N ASN A 83 15.26 1.94 -13.44
CA ASN A 83 16.24 0.93 -13.83
C ASN A 83 17.15 0.55 -12.65
N GLU A 84 17.52 1.50 -11.80
CA GLU A 84 18.28 1.25 -10.57
C GLU A 84 17.52 0.28 -9.66
N VAL A 85 16.25 0.57 -9.37
CA VAL A 85 15.39 -0.28 -8.53
C VAL A 85 15.26 -1.69 -9.12
N LYS A 86 15.01 -1.82 -10.42
CA LYS A 86 14.92 -3.12 -11.08
C LYS A 86 16.20 -3.93 -10.97
N ASN A 87 17.34 -3.29 -11.18
CA ASN A 87 18.65 -3.98 -11.14
C ASN A 87 18.99 -4.38 -9.70
N TYR A 88 18.67 -3.52 -8.73
CA TYR A 88 18.86 -3.81 -7.33
C TYR A 88 18.09 -5.07 -6.92
N PHE A 89 16.80 -5.15 -7.22
CA PHE A 89 15.99 -6.31 -6.80
C PHE A 89 16.33 -7.61 -7.52
N LYS A 90 16.89 -7.55 -8.72
CA LYS A 90 17.40 -8.76 -9.39
C LYS A 90 18.53 -9.45 -8.63
N SER A 91 19.30 -8.73 -7.83
CA SER A 91 20.39 -9.25 -7.02
C SER A 91 20.00 -9.60 -5.58
N GLN A 92 18.74 -9.39 -5.21
CA GLN A 92 18.26 -9.65 -3.85
C GLN A 92 17.51 -10.97 -3.76
N GLN A 93 17.59 -11.58 -2.60
CA GLN A 93 16.76 -12.73 -2.26
C GLN A 93 15.33 -12.30 -1.95
N LEU A 94 14.37 -13.11 -2.32
CA LEU A 94 12.95 -12.87 -2.12
C LEU A 94 12.27 -14.08 -1.49
N TYR A 95 11.13 -13.83 -0.88
CA TYR A 95 10.32 -14.81 -0.19
C TYR A 95 9.16 -15.25 -1.05
N ASN A 96 8.85 -16.54 -1.01
CA ASN A 96 7.65 -17.07 -1.65
C ASN A 96 6.42 -16.71 -0.80
N GLY A 97 5.63 -15.75 -1.25
CA GLY A 97 4.44 -15.28 -0.58
C GLY A 97 4.47 -13.81 -0.17
N HIS A 98 3.45 -13.39 0.57
CA HIS A 98 3.20 -11.99 0.88
C HIS A 98 3.86 -11.52 2.19
N ASP A 99 4.04 -12.40 3.16
CA ASP A 99 4.48 -12.02 4.50
C ASP A 99 5.87 -12.61 4.81
N PRO A 100 6.95 -11.80 4.68
CA PRO A 100 8.30 -12.25 4.99
C PRO A 100 8.53 -12.49 6.51
N LEU A 101 7.56 -12.14 7.36
CA LEU A 101 7.62 -12.40 8.80
C LEU A 101 7.22 -13.83 9.17
N GLN A 102 6.67 -14.59 8.24
CA GLN A 102 6.43 -16.02 8.46
C GLN A 102 7.76 -16.75 8.36
N SER A 103 8.21 -17.29 9.49
CA SER A 103 9.53 -17.92 9.68
C SER A 103 9.82 -19.09 8.74
N ASP A 104 8.81 -19.65 8.10
CA ASP A 104 8.89 -20.85 7.26
C ASP A 104 8.97 -20.55 5.77
N LEU A 105 8.98 -19.26 5.37
CA LEU A 105 9.06 -18.89 3.97
C LEU A 105 10.48 -19.13 3.42
N LYS A 106 10.56 -19.98 2.41
CA LYS A 106 11.80 -20.27 1.70
C LYS A 106 12.25 -19.04 0.92
N LYS A 107 13.51 -18.63 1.11
CA LYS A 107 14.15 -17.62 0.28
C LYS A 107 14.54 -18.24 -1.07
N SER A 108 14.40 -17.48 -2.13
CA SER A 108 14.79 -17.86 -3.48
C SER A 108 15.52 -16.71 -4.15
N ASP A 109 16.41 -17.03 -5.09
CA ASP A 109 17.05 -16.03 -5.91
C ASP A 109 16.16 -15.63 -7.09
N TYR A 110 16.21 -14.36 -7.50
CA TYR A 110 15.46 -13.86 -8.64
C TYR A 110 15.70 -14.69 -9.91
N SER A 111 16.95 -15.10 -10.16
CA SER A 111 17.33 -15.90 -11.31
C SER A 111 16.70 -17.29 -11.33
N GLU A 112 16.55 -17.92 -10.16
CA GLU A 112 15.87 -19.21 -10.04
C GLU A 112 14.41 -19.09 -10.43
N ILE A 113 13.76 -18.03 -9.99
CA ILE A 113 12.33 -17.77 -10.26
C ILE A 113 12.12 -17.46 -11.74
N TYR A 114 12.98 -16.61 -12.32
CA TYR A 114 12.84 -16.18 -13.70
C TYR A 114 13.15 -17.28 -14.72
N ASN A 115 14.15 -18.12 -14.43
CA ASN A 115 14.62 -19.17 -15.35
C ASN A 115 13.81 -20.46 -15.25
N ASN A 116 13.15 -20.73 -14.11
CA ASN A 116 12.41 -21.97 -13.86
C ASN A 116 10.91 -21.86 -14.22
N ASN A 117 10.60 -21.29 -15.32
CA ASN A 117 9.28 -20.87 -15.80
C ASN A 117 8.19 -21.95 -15.88
N SER A 118 8.38 -23.18 -15.46
CA SER A 118 7.37 -24.19 -15.81
C SER A 118 7.00 -25.27 -14.77
N ASN A 119 7.81 -25.61 -13.77
CA ASN A 119 7.54 -26.88 -13.08
C ASN A 119 7.73 -26.92 -11.55
N HIS A 120 7.84 -25.86 -10.79
CA HIS A 120 8.10 -25.99 -9.37
C HIS A 120 6.86 -25.68 -8.48
N GLU A 121 6.64 -26.55 -7.50
CA GLU A 121 5.74 -26.33 -6.33
C GLU A 121 6.01 -25.01 -5.59
N ILE A 122 7.22 -24.45 -5.75
CA ILE A 122 7.63 -23.15 -5.22
C ILE A 122 6.72 -21.99 -5.74
N PHE A 123 6.09 -22.16 -6.90
CA PHE A 123 5.28 -21.12 -7.55
C PHE A 123 3.79 -21.18 -7.21
N ASN A 124 3.38 -21.88 -6.18
CA ASN A 124 1.97 -22.08 -5.89
C ASN A 124 1.20 -20.78 -5.64
N ASN A 125 1.86 -19.73 -5.18
CA ASN A 125 1.21 -18.48 -4.84
C ASN A 125 1.22 -17.41 -5.95
N GLY A 126 2.05 -17.55 -6.98
CA GLY A 126 2.12 -16.62 -8.12
C GLY A 126 2.72 -15.25 -7.82
N TYR A 127 3.16 -14.99 -6.58
CA TYR A 127 3.83 -13.75 -6.17
C TYR A 127 4.90 -14.01 -5.11
N PHE A 128 5.89 -13.14 -5.11
CA PHE A 128 7.02 -13.14 -4.18
C PHE A 128 7.17 -11.76 -3.58
N SER A 129 7.73 -11.66 -2.40
CA SER A 129 7.96 -10.40 -1.72
C SER A 129 9.41 -10.25 -1.27
N TYR A 130 9.86 -9.02 -1.19
CA TYR A 130 11.09 -8.63 -0.54
C TYR A 130 10.75 -8.07 0.84
N ASP A 131 11.59 -8.32 1.84
CA ASP A 131 11.38 -7.73 3.15
C ASP A 131 11.54 -6.20 3.14
N ALA A 132 11.02 -5.56 4.17
CA ALA A 132 11.05 -4.11 4.29
C ALA A 132 12.47 -3.56 4.41
N GLU A 133 13.38 -4.28 5.06
CA GLU A 133 14.78 -3.89 5.21
C GLU A 133 15.48 -3.89 3.85
N THR A 134 15.35 -4.97 3.07
CA THR A 134 15.84 -5.05 1.69
C THR A 134 15.30 -3.89 0.85
N SER A 135 14.01 -3.59 0.96
CA SER A 135 13.41 -2.48 0.22
C SER A 135 13.97 -1.12 0.65
N LEU A 136 14.16 -0.88 1.94
CA LEU A 136 14.68 0.39 2.48
C LEU A 136 16.19 0.56 2.32
N ASN A 137 16.93 -0.48 2.00
CA ASN A 137 18.34 -0.41 1.64
C ASN A 137 18.56 0.14 0.22
N ASN A 138 17.53 0.13 -0.63
CA ASN A 138 17.58 0.84 -1.91
C ASN A 138 17.30 2.34 -1.69
N THR A 139 18.21 3.19 -2.20
CA THR A 139 18.14 4.65 -1.99
C THR A 139 16.89 5.29 -2.60
N VAL A 140 16.48 4.86 -3.80
CA VAL A 140 15.28 5.39 -4.46
C VAL A 140 14.02 5.07 -3.65
N LEU A 141 13.88 3.81 -3.22
CA LEU A 141 12.74 3.39 -2.40
C LEU A 141 12.71 4.07 -1.04
N LYS A 142 13.87 4.21 -0.40
CA LYS A 142 13.98 4.94 0.86
C LYS A 142 13.55 6.40 0.71
N ASN A 143 13.99 7.07 -0.36
CA ASN A 143 13.60 8.44 -0.66
C ASN A 143 12.09 8.56 -0.94
N LEU A 144 11.50 7.59 -1.62
CA LEU A 144 10.05 7.54 -1.86
C LEU A 144 9.28 7.28 -0.57
N PHE A 145 9.74 6.36 0.27
CA PHE A 145 9.10 6.03 1.54
C PHE A 145 9.02 7.24 2.49
N TYR A 146 10.05 8.09 2.50
CA TYR A 146 10.10 9.33 3.29
C TYR A 146 9.77 10.59 2.47
N ASN A 147 9.13 10.43 1.32
CA ASN A 147 8.85 11.55 0.43
C ASN A 147 7.84 12.53 1.04
N LYS A 148 8.24 13.79 1.18
CA LYS A 148 7.40 14.85 1.76
C LYS A 148 6.11 15.10 0.98
N LYS A 149 6.13 14.99 -0.36
CA LYS A 149 4.93 15.18 -1.18
C LYS A 149 3.92 14.06 -0.93
N LEU A 150 4.36 12.80 -0.88
CA LEU A 150 3.52 11.65 -0.56
C LEU A 150 2.93 11.76 0.85
N LYS A 151 3.78 12.13 1.82
CA LYS A 151 3.32 12.39 3.18
C LYS A 151 2.24 13.46 3.22
N GLN A 152 2.43 14.59 2.56
CA GLN A 152 1.44 15.69 2.55
C GLN A 152 0.11 15.27 1.90
N ILE A 153 0.14 14.45 0.83
CA ILE A 153 -1.09 13.87 0.26
C ILE A 153 -1.79 12.98 1.31
N SER A 154 -1.03 12.13 2.01
CA SER A 154 -1.58 11.28 3.08
C SER A 154 -2.17 12.10 4.21
N ASP A 155 -1.47 13.13 4.68
CA ASP A 155 -1.93 14.01 5.75
C ASP A 155 -3.25 14.69 5.38
N LEU A 156 -3.34 15.24 4.16
CA LEU A 156 -4.54 15.89 3.65
C LEU A 156 -5.69 14.90 3.45
N TYR A 157 -5.39 13.69 2.94
CA TYR A 157 -6.40 12.66 2.75
C TYR A 157 -6.94 12.14 4.08
N CYS A 158 -6.05 11.82 5.02
CA CYS A 158 -6.40 11.27 6.32
C CYS A 158 -6.90 12.33 7.32
N GLY A 159 -6.60 13.62 7.10
CA GLY A 159 -7.00 14.72 7.99
C GLY A 159 -6.18 14.80 9.29
N PHE A 160 -5.00 14.17 9.34
CA PHE A 160 -4.08 14.22 10.47
C PHE A 160 -2.64 13.96 10.00
N ASN A 161 -1.67 14.23 10.87
CA ASN A 161 -0.26 13.94 10.61
C ASN A 161 -0.02 12.43 10.52
N THR A 162 0.24 11.94 9.31
CA THR A 162 0.48 10.51 9.04
C THR A 162 1.95 10.16 9.10
N GLU A 163 2.25 8.89 9.34
CA GLU A 163 3.60 8.34 9.23
C GLU A 163 3.57 7.10 8.34
N PRO A 164 4.58 6.92 7.48
CA PRO A 164 4.69 5.69 6.71
C PRO A 164 5.00 4.54 7.67
N TYR A 165 4.28 3.44 7.54
CA TYR A 165 4.42 2.31 8.47
C TYR A 165 4.86 1.02 7.80
N ASN A 166 4.66 0.90 6.50
CA ASN A 166 5.00 -0.31 5.76
C ASN A 166 5.48 0.02 4.35
N ILE A 167 6.45 -0.75 3.88
CA ILE A 167 6.87 -0.82 2.49
C ILE A 167 6.93 -2.29 2.10
N CYS A 168 6.26 -2.64 1.03
CA CYS A 168 6.27 -3.98 0.48
C CYS A 168 6.63 -3.91 -1.00
N THR A 169 7.72 -4.56 -1.38
CA THR A 169 8.09 -4.71 -2.79
C THR A 169 7.79 -6.14 -3.21
N MET A 170 7.06 -6.28 -4.32
CA MET A 170 6.54 -7.57 -4.77
C MET A 170 6.95 -7.84 -6.21
N LEU A 171 7.23 -9.11 -6.50
CA LEU A 171 7.37 -9.65 -7.84
C LEU A 171 6.16 -10.54 -8.13
N ASN A 172 5.31 -10.10 -9.04
CA ASN A 172 4.17 -10.89 -9.51
C ASN A 172 4.56 -11.64 -10.78
N ILE A 173 4.26 -12.93 -10.79
CA ILE A 173 4.45 -13.78 -11.96
C ILE A 173 3.09 -14.03 -12.59
N LYS A 174 3.01 -13.90 -13.91
CA LYS A 174 1.79 -14.24 -14.64
C LYS A 174 1.51 -15.74 -14.47
N LYS A 175 0.46 -16.07 -13.73
CA LYS A 175 -0.02 -17.42 -13.55
C LYS A 175 -1.55 -17.43 -13.46
N GLU A 176 -2.19 -18.48 -13.95
CA GLU A 176 -3.65 -18.66 -13.87
C GLU A 176 -4.12 -19.15 -12.48
N ILE A 177 -3.41 -18.79 -11.43
CA ILE A 177 -3.78 -19.19 -10.07
C ILE A 177 -4.68 -18.13 -9.47
N LYS A 178 -5.87 -18.52 -9.08
CA LYS A 178 -6.75 -17.71 -8.23
C LYS A 178 -6.19 -17.71 -6.82
N HIS A 179 -5.73 -16.57 -6.37
CA HIS A 179 -5.29 -16.36 -5.00
C HIS A 179 -6.12 -15.24 -4.37
N PRO A 180 -6.50 -15.32 -3.08
CA PRO A 180 -7.30 -14.27 -2.45
C PRO A 180 -6.77 -12.84 -2.63
N VAL A 181 -5.43 -12.67 -2.68
CA VAL A 181 -4.77 -11.38 -2.92
C VAL A 181 -4.97 -10.88 -4.36
N THR A 182 -5.26 -11.77 -5.32
CA THR A 182 -5.52 -11.39 -6.73
C THR A 182 -7.00 -11.18 -7.02
N GLU A 183 -7.87 -11.50 -6.08
CA GLU A 183 -9.31 -11.22 -6.18
C GLU A 183 -9.61 -9.82 -5.62
N TYR A 184 -10.81 -9.31 -5.93
CA TYR A 184 -11.23 -8.03 -5.37
C TYR A 184 -11.35 -8.13 -3.86
N HIS A 185 -10.52 -7.39 -3.16
CA HIS A 185 -10.51 -7.29 -1.70
C HIS A 185 -10.33 -5.85 -1.27
N ARG A 186 -10.37 -5.60 0.03
CA ARG A 186 -10.06 -4.34 0.66
C ARG A 186 -8.94 -4.54 1.65
N ASP A 187 -7.93 -3.70 1.54
CA ASP A 187 -6.94 -3.60 2.59
C ASP A 187 -7.55 -2.91 3.81
N ILE A 188 -7.46 -3.57 4.95
CA ILE A 188 -7.95 -3.06 6.24
C ILE A 188 -6.73 -2.96 7.15
N ASP A 189 -5.90 -1.96 6.86
CA ASP A 189 -4.69 -1.73 7.64
C ASP A 189 -4.91 -0.71 8.74
N ASP A 190 -5.87 0.20 8.56
CA ASP A 190 -6.26 1.20 9.54
C ASP A 190 -7.69 1.68 9.24
N PHE A 191 -8.28 2.49 10.13
CA PHE A 191 -9.57 3.16 9.87
C PHE A 191 -9.51 4.05 8.64
N VAL A 192 -8.41 4.78 8.49
CA VAL A 192 -8.09 5.59 7.32
C VAL A 192 -6.60 5.42 7.00
N SER A 193 -6.32 4.90 5.84
CA SER A 193 -4.96 4.74 5.32
C SER A 193 -4.89 5.20 3.87
N ALA A 194 -3.70 5.58 3.42
CA ALA A 194 -3.40 5.84 2.02
C ALA A 194 -2.28 4.88 1.57
N GLY A 195 -2.55 4.10 0.53
CA GLY A 195 -1.55 3.25 -0.12
C GLY A 195 -1.02 3.91 -1.39
N PHE A 196 0.31 3.86 -1.59
CA PHE A 196 0.96 4.31 -2.81
C PHE A 196 1.52 3.10 -3.55
N PHE A 197 0.97 2.80 -4.72
CA PHE A 197 1.39 1.70 -5.57
C PHE A 197 2.31 2.22 -6.67
N ILE A 198 3.52 1.67 -6.77
CA ILE A 198 4.51 2.04 -7.77
C ILE A 198 4.81 0.81 -8.62
N PHE A 199 4.54 0.91 -9.91
CA PHE A 199 4.80 -0.16 -10.86
C PHE A 199 6.17 0.06 -11.52
N TRP A 200 7.12 -0.78 -11.19
CA TRP A 200 8.49 -0.72 -11.73
C TRP A 200 8.62 -1.31 -13.13
N THR A 201 7.61 -2.05 -13.58
CA THR A 201 7.51 -2.62 -14.93
C THR A 201 6.28 -2.10 -15.63
N LYS A 202 6.26 -2.16 -16.95
CA LYS A 202 5.04 -1.89 -17.71
C LYS A 202 3.96 -2.87 -17.29
N THR A 203 2.83 -2.35 -16.85
CA THR A 203 1.72 -3.13 -16.32
C THR A 203 0.47 -2.81 -17.11
N ASP A 204 -0.19 -3.83 -17.64
CA ASP A 204 -1.46 -3.74 -18.36
C ASP A 204 -2.35 -4.96 -18.05
N LYS A 205 -3.54 -5.02 -18.66
CA LYS A 205 -4.49 -6.11 -18.45
C LYS A 205 -3.96 -7.53 -18.73
N ASN A 206 -2.86 -7.66 -19.46
CA ASN A 206 -2.28 -8.95 -19.84
C ASN A 206 -1.13 -9.36 -18.93
N ASN A 207 -0.60 -8.45 -18.10
CA ASN A 207 0.58 -8.67 -17.27
C ASN A 207 0.42 -8.22 -15.82
N GLY A 208 -0.78 -8.42 -15.26
CA GLY A 208 -1.02 -8.28 -13.83
C GLY A 208 -1.25 -6.86 -13.33
N ALA A 209 -1.87 -6.01 -14.15
CA ALA A 209 -2.31 -4.70 -13.69
C ALA A 209 -3.29 -4.81 -12.52
N THR A 210 -3.07 -3.99 -11.49
CA THR A 210 -4.04 -3.84 -10.41
C THR A 210 -5.34 -3.23 -10.95
N THR A 211 -6.45 -3.86 -10.65
CA THR A 211 -7.77 -3.42 -11.07
C THR A 211 -8.53 -2.83 -9.89
N TYR A 212 -9.11 -1.65 -10.08
CA TYR A 212 -9.91 -0.98 -9.06
C TYR A 212 -11.38 -0.91 -9.45
N LYS A 213 -12.27 -1.27 -8.53
CA LYS A 213 -13.69 -0.95 -8.66
C LYS A 213 -13.88 0.50 -8.21
N VAL A 214 -14.14 1.40 -9.15
CA VAL A 214 -14.28 2.84 -8.86
C VAL A 214 -15.36 3.09 -7.82
N GLY A 215 -15.02 3.88 -6.80
CA GLY A 215 -15.95 4.23 -5.72
C GLY A 215 -16.18 3.12 -4.70
N SER A 216 -15.54 1.96 -4.81
CA SER A 216 -15.73 0.83 -3.89
C SER A 216 -15.32 1.14 -2.43
N HIS A 217 -14.57 2.21 -2.21
CA HIS A 217 -14.22 2.70 -0.87
C HIS A 217 -15.38 3.44 -0.18
N ILE A 218 -16.46 3.74 -0.91
CA ILE A 218 -17.69 4.38 -0.39
C ILE A 218 -18.68 3.26 -0.08
N LYS A 219 -19.34 3.32 1.10
CA LYS A 219 -20.25 2.28 1.57
C LYS A 219 -21.40 1.97 0.59
N GLU A 220 -21.98 3.01 0.00
CA GLU A 220 -23.13 2.91 -0.91
C GLU A 220 -22.84 2.09 -2.18
N ASN A 221 -21.57 1.92 -2.53
CA ASN A 221 -21.14 1.19 -3.72
C ASN A 221 -20.72 -0.28 -3.44
N VAL A 222 -20.90 -0.75 -2.21
CA VAL A 222 -20.47 -2.10 -1.78
C VAL A 222 -21.60 -3.10 -1.79
N GLU A 223 -22.83 -2.61 -1.65
CA GLU A 223 -24.04 -3.43 -1.54
C GLU A 223 -24.68 -3.75 -2.91
N ASN A 224 -24.02 -3.36 -4.01
CA ASN A 224 -24.39 -3.67 -5.39
C ASN A 224 -23.24 -4.54 -6.03
#